data_400c96b79f60166b6f361d826b9d3970
#
_entry.id   400c96b79f60166b6f361d826b9d3970
#
_cell.length_a   1.000
_cell.length_b   1.000
_cell.length_c   1.000
_cell.angle_alpha   90.00
_cell.angle_beta   90.00
_cell.angle_gamma   90.00
#
_symmetry.space_group_name_H-M   'P 1'
#
loop_
_entity.id
_entity.type
_entity.pdbx_description
1 polymer ?
#
loop_
_entity_poly.entity_id
_entity_poly.type
_entity_poly.pdbx_seq_one_letter_code
_entity_poly.pdbx_strand_id
1 'polypeptide(L)'
;MKHPHALVFLICLIVSGFLPSALWAGDSVIIGAIPQQERFLTCVAQISADDLRGTPHSDERLTVVILEHHKFLEMREAFHAHKTKLAFSSLQARRIYLSSRMFRDLDTLLRCITHELGHFATQSVYEDHAERAADRMRQRSRQTCEFAVQ
;
A
#
# COMPACT_ATOMS: atom_id res chain seq x y z
N MET A 1 48.51 -47.24 -25.68
CA MET A 1 47.74 -46.79 -24.49
C MET A 1 47.20 -45.41 -24.85
N LYS A 2 45.90 -45.30 -25.11
CA LYS A 2 45.24 -44.05 -25.54
C LYS A 2 44.27 -43.63 -24.44
N HIS A 3 44.51 -42.51 -23.83
CA HIS A 3 43.56 -41.89 -22.87
C HIS A 3 42.50 -41.11 -23.66
N PRO A 4 41.21 -41.31 -23.42
CA PRO A 4 40.18 -40.45 -23.94
C PRO A 4 40.02 -39.24 -23.00
N HIS A 5 40.16 -38.05 -23.56
CA HIS A 5 39.82 -36.79 -22.92
C HIS A 5 38.31 -36.69 -22.73
N ALA A 6 37.87 -36.73 -21.48
CA ALA A 6 36.49 -36.45 -21.13
C ALA A 6 36.26 -34.91 -21.23
N LEU A 7 35.51 -34.55 -22.29
CA LEU A 7 35.05 -33.18 -22.51
C LEU A 7 33.91 -32.91 -21.52
N VAL A 8 34.21 -32.25 -20.45
CA VAL A 8 33.19 -31.78 -19.51
C VAL A 8 32.51 -30.56 -20.12
N PHE A 9 31.35 -30.75 -20.72
CA PHE A 9 30.47 -29.68 -21.09
C PHE A 9 29.87 -29.04 -19.83
N LEU A 10 30.47 -27.92 -19.40
CA LEU A 10 29.90 -27.08 -18.38
C LEU A 10 28.72 -26.31 -19.01
N ILE A 11 27.53 -26.85 -18.90
CA ILE A 11 26.30 -26.13 -19.26
C ILE A 11 26.11 -25.06 -18.22
N CYS A 12 26.57 -23.83 -18.52
CA CYS A 12 26.12 -22.63 -17.81
C CYS A 12 24.64 -22.43 -18.13
N LEU A 13 23.77 -23.00 -17.32
CA LEU A 13 22.38 -22.57 -17.23
C LEU A 13 22.38 -21.14 -16.71
N ILE A 14 22.35 -20.20 -17.66
CA ILE A 14 21.95 -18.84 -17.37
C ILE A 14 20.46 -18.94 -17.05
N VAL A 15 20.17 -19.25 -15.78
CA VAL A 15 18.87 -18.97 -15.20
C VAL A 15 18.77 -17.47 -15.21
N SER A 16 18.20 -16.93 -16.28
CA SER A 16 17.71 -15.55 -16.32
C SER A 16 16.72 -15.44 -15.19
N GLY A 17 17.26 -15.12 -14.00
CA GLY A 17 16.46 -14.85 -12.85
C GLY A 17 15.56 -13.67 -13.17
N PHE A 18 14.34 -13.95 -13.59
CA PHE A 18 13.24 -13.09 -13.24
C PHE A 18 13.23 -13.05 -11.71
N LEU A 19 14.08 -12.21 -11.15
CA LEU A 19 13.87 -11.71 -9.82
C LEU A 19 12.53 -10.99 -9.91
N PRO A 20 11.49 -11.49 -9.25
CA PRO A 20 10.29 -10.71 -9.15
C PRO A 20 10.72 -9.40 -8.52
N SER A 21 10.48 -8.31 -9.24
CA SER A 21 10.60 -6.93 -8.76
C SER A 21 9.67 -6.64 -7.57
N ALA A 22 9.23 -7.68 -6.89
CA ALA A 22 8.34 -7.70 -5.74
C ALA A 22 9.05 -7.44 -4.39
N LEU A 23 10.29 -6.96 -4.38
CA LEU A 23 11.00 -6.70 -3.13
C LEU A 23 10.93 -5.24 -2.71
N TRP A 24 9.79 -4.53 -3.01
CA TRP A 24 9.74 -3.13 -2.63
C TRP A 24 8.37 -2.49 -2.43
N ALA A 25 7.40 -3.16 -1.99
CA ALA A 25 6.46 -2.57 -1.07
C ALA A 25 6.90 -3.11 0.28
N GLY A 26 7.44 -2.31 1.17
CA GLY A 26 7.57 -2.70 2.55
C GLY A 26 6.24 -3.32 2.91
N ASP A 27 6.23 -4.60 3.35
CA ASP A 27 5.00 -5.39 3.50
C ASP A 27 3.92 -4.55 4.15
N SER A 28 2.92 -4.08 3.39
CA SER A 28 1.79 -3.39 3.98
C SER A 28 0.99 -4.44 4.72
N VAL A 29 0.76 -4.21 6.01
CA VAL A 29 -0.07 -5.06 6.84
C VAL A 29 -1.45 -4.45 6.95
N ILE A 30 -2.47 -5.23 6.64
CA ILE A 30 -3.87 -4.81 6.76
C ILE A 30 -4.48 -5.57 7.93
N ILE A 31 -5.01 -4.83 8.90
CA ILE A 31 -5.57 -5.36 10.13
C ILE A 31 -7.07 -5.05 10.18
N GLY A 32 -7.88 -6.06 10.49
CA GLY A 32 -9.33 -5.89 10.67
C GLY A 32 -10.15 -5.93 9.38
N ALA A 33 -9.52 -6.30 8.25
CA ALA A 33 -10.20 -6.46 6.96
C ALA A 33 -10.81 -7.86 6.80
N ILE A 34 -11.92 -7.94 6.09
CA ILE A 34 -12.36 -9.18 5.48
C ILE A 34 -11.56 -9.42 4.18
N PRO A 35 -11.46 -10.67 3.66
CA PRO A 35 -10.57 -10.99 2.53
C PRO A 35 -10.74 -10.13 1.28
N GLN A 36 -11.96 -9.68 0.98
CA GLN A 36 -12.21 -8.81 -0.17
C GLN A 36 -11.62 -7.42 0.02
N GLN A 37 -11.80 -6.86 1.22
CA GLN A 37 -11.24 -5.54 1.60
C GLN A 37 -9.71 -5.58 1.60
N GLU A 38 -9.14 -6.66 2.12
CA GLU A 38 -7.71 -6.88 2.15
C GLU A 38 -7.12 -6.90 0.74
N ARG A 39 -7.72 -7.67 -0.19
CA ARG A 39 -7.27 -7.70 -1.60
C ARG A 39 -7.30 -6.32 -2.24
N PHE A 40 -8.39 -5.57 -2.06
CA PHE A 40 -8.51 -4.22 -2.61
C PHE A 40 -7.44 -3.28 -2.05
N LEU A 41 -7.30 -3.21 -0.72
CA LEU A 41 -6.33 -2.35 -0.07
C LEU A 41 -4.88 -2.74 -0.42
N THR A 42 -4.60 -4.04 -0.52
CA THR A 42 -3.29 -4.54 -0.96
C THR A 42 -2.99 -4.08 -2.39
N CYS A 43 -3.96 -4.19 -3.31
CA CYS A 43 -3.81 -3.71 -4.67
C CYS A 43 -3.50 -2.20 -4.71
N VAL A 44 -4.26 -1.38 -3.99
CA VAL A 44 -4.04 0.06 -3.91
C VAL A 44 -2.65 0.38 -3.33
N ALA A 45 -2.24 -0.31 -2.27
CA ALA A 45 -0.93 -0.13 -1.66
C ALA A 45 0.22 -0.49 -2.63
N GLN A 46 0.09 -1.58 -3.38
CA GLN A 46 1.07 -2.01 -4.38
C GLN A 46 1.22 -0.99 -5.52
N ILE A 47 0.11 -0.46 -6.04
CA ILE A 47 0.12 0.56 -7.09
C ILE A 47 0.74 1.87 -6.59
N SER A 48 0.56 2.18 -5.32
CA SER A 48 1.10 3.38 -4.70
C SER A 48 2.56 3.24 -4.26
N ALA A 49 3.12 2.02 -4.29
CA ALA A 49 4.47 1.74 -3.81
C ALA A 49 5.55 2.59 -4.50
N ASP A 50 5.39 2.88 -5.79
CA ASP A 50 6.36 3.71 -6.54
C ASP A 50 6.36 5.17 -6.03
N ASP A 51 5.21 5.71 -5.64
CA ASP A 51 5.12 7.06 -5.08
C ASP A 51 5.67 7.13 -3.65
N LEU A 52 5.68 6.00 -2.94
CA LEU A 52 6.23 5.89 -1.59
C LEU A 52 7.74 5.63 -1.60
N ARG A 53 8.29 5.17 -2.74
CA ARG A 53 9.70 4.84 -2.87
C ARG A 53 10.58 6.09 -2.76
N GLY A 54 11.64 5.99 -1.98
CA GLY A 54 12.57 7.10 -1.76
C GLY A 54 12.08 8.14 -0.74
N THR A 55 10.91 7.95 -0.14
CA THR A 55 10.51 8.75 1.01
C THR A 55 11.27 8.30 2.27
N PRO A 56 11.49 9.18 3.25
CA PRO A 56 12.01 8.78 4.55
C PRO A 56 11.22 7.61 5.12
N HIS A 57 11.93 6.61 5.66
CA HIS A 57 11.31 5.38 6.20
C HIS A 57 10.51 4.54 5.19
N SER A 58 10.81 4.68 3.90
CA SER A 58 10.14 3.89 2.86
C SER A 58 10.38 2.38 2.99
N ASP A 59 11.45 1.98 3.67
CA ASP A 59 11.80 0.60 4.03
C ASP A 59 11.00 0.07 5.23
N GLU A 60 10.35 0.95 5.98
CA GLU A 60 9.53 0.56 7.11
C GLU A 60 8.12 0.14 6.64
N ARG A 61 7.56 -0.83 7.36
CA ARG A 61 6.22 -1.37 7.10
C ARG A 61 5.13 -0.33 7.29
N LEU A 62 4.27 -0.17 6.29
CA LEU A 62 3.04 0.60 6.40
C LEU A 62 1.91 -0.30 6.91
N THR A 63 1.20 0.13 7.94
CA THR A 63 0.07 -0.61 8.49
C THR A 63 -1.25 0.12 8.22
N VAL A 64 -2.20 -0.57 7.61
CA VAL A 64 -3.58 -0.10 7.45
C VAL A 64 -4.46 -0.79 8.49
N VAL A 65 -5.09 -0.03 9.35
CA VAL A 65 -5.93 -0.54 10.44
C VAL A 65 -7.38 -0.16 10.17
N ILE A 66 -8.23 -1.19 10.02
CA ILE A 66 -9.67 -1.00 9.87
C ILE A 66 -10.30 -1.18 11.26
N LEU A 67 -11.01 -0.17 11.69
CA LEU A 67 -11.68 -0.16 12.97
C LEU A 67 -13.20 -0.13 12.80
N GLU A 68 -13.91 -0.83 13.66
CA GLU A 68 -15.33 -0.60 13.84
C GLU A 68 -15.58 0.89 14.10
N HIS A 69 -16.70 1.41 13.57
CA HIS A 69 -16.90 2.85 13.54
C HIS A 69 -16.79 3.53 14.90
N HIS A 70 -17.32 2.92 15.96
CA HIS A 70 -17.22 3.49 17.31
C HIS A 70 -15.77 3.55 17.81
N LYS A 71 -14.97 2.49 17.61
CA LYS A 71 -13.54 2.46 17.95
C LYS A 71 -12.73 3.44 17.11
N PHE A 72 -13.13 3.61 15.84
CA PHE A 72 -12.52 4.63 14.98
C PHE A 72 -12.76 6.03 15.54
N LEU A 73 -13.97 6.34 16.04
CA LEU A 73 -14.27 7.65 16.63
C LEU A 73 -13.41 7.93 17.88
N GLU A 74 -13.27 6.95 18.76
CA GLU A 74 -12.40 7.04 19.93
C GLU A 74 -10.93 7.29 19.55
N MET A 75 -10.43 6.52 18.57
CA MET A 75 -9.07 6.67 18.08
C MET A 75 -8.84 8.02 17.42
N ARG A 76 -9.79 8.49 16.60
CA ARG A 76 -9.76 9.79 15.94
C ARG A 76 -9.68 10.93 16.96
N GLU A 77 -10.43 10.84 18.04
CA GLU A 77 -10.41 11.82 19.13
C GLU A 77 -9.05 11.80 19.86
N ALA A 78 -8.53 10.62 20.17
CA ALA A 78 -7.23 10.45 20.82
C ALA A 78 -6.07 11.03 19.99
N PHE A 79 -6.18 10.97 18.65
CA PHE A 79 -5.20 11.55 17.72
C PHE A 79 -5.51 13.01 17.34
N HIS A 80 -6.55 13.62 17.93
CA HIS A 80 -7.00 14.98 17.58
C HIS A 80 -7.27 15.19 16.09
N ALA A 81 -7.62 14.13 15.35
CA ALA A 81 -7.94 14.22 13.95
C ALA A 81 -9.31 14.89 13.72
N HIS A 82 -9.45 15.56 12.58
CA HIS A 82 -10.65 16.35 12.29
C HIS A 82 -11.94 15.51 12.35
N LYS A 83 -12.98 16.06 12.98
CA LYS A 83 -14.23 15.33 13.30
C LYS A 83 -14.99 14.77 12.10
N THR A 84 -14.81 15.33 10.91
CA THR A 84 -15.48 14.86 9.68
C THR A 84 -14.74 13.74 8.97
N LYS A 85 -13.50 13.45 9.32
CA LYS A 85 -12.70 12.42 8.63
C LYS A 85 -13.20 11.02 8.98
N LEU A 86 -13.28 10.16 7.95
CA LEU A 86 -13.51 8.71 8.05
C LEU A 86 -12.22 7.90 7.90
N ALA A 87 -11.12 8.60 7.62
CA ALA A 87 -9.76 8.08 7.59
C ALA A 87 -8.81 9.13 8.17
N PHE A 88 -7.71 8.70 8.73
CA PHE A 88 -6.58 9.57 9.07
C PHE A 88 -5.30 8.75 9.16
N SER A 89 -4.16 9.42 9.02
CA SER A 89 -2.84 8.79 9.09
C SER A 89 -2.00 9.36 10.22
N SER A 90 -1.10 8.52 10.73
CA SER A 90 0.00 8.91 11.59
C SER A 90 1.30 8.65 10.83
N LEU A 91 1.94 9.69 10.34
CA LEU A 91 3.21 9.59 9.60
C LEU A 91 4.30 8.97 10.49
N GLN A 92 4.39 9.38 11.74
CA GLN A 92 5.37 8.87 12.69
C GLN A 92 5.19 7.37 12.99
N ALA A 93 3.95 6.91 13.15
CA ALA A 93 3.67 5.49 13.41
C ALA A 93 3.56 4.65 12.13
N ARG A 94 3.65 5.24 10.95
CA ARG A 94 3.41 4.63 9.65
C ARG A 94 2.11 3.83 9.60
N ARG A 95 1.03 4.48 10.06
CA ARG A 95 -0.29 3.85 10.14
C ARG A 95 -1.36 4.71 9.49
N ILE A 96 -2.27 4.03 8.79
CA ILE A 96 -3.51 4.61 8.29
C ILE A 96 -4.65 3.95 9.04
N TYR A 97 -5.54 4.75 9.59
CA TYR A 97 -6.75 4.28 10.27
C TYR A 97 -7.97 4.55 9.41
N LEU A 98 -8.76 3.51 9.17
CA LEU A 98 -9.97 3.56 8.36
C LEU A 98 -11.18 3.16 9.20
N SER A 99 -12.28 3.88 9.05
CA SER A 99 -13.56 3.46 9.59
C SER A 99 -14.18 2.36 8.74
N SER A 100 -14.68 1.29 9.35
CA SER A 100 -15.39 0.20 8.65
C SER A 100 -16.59 0.67 7.81
N ARG A 101 -17.16 1.84 8.12
CA ARG A 101 -18.24 2.44 7.32
C ARG A 101 -17.83 2.81 5.89
N MET A 102 -16.55 3.03 5.63
CA MET A 102 -16.06 3.40 4.30
C MET A 102 -16.22 2.29 3.26
N PHE A 103 -16.31 1.04 3.70
CA PHE A 103 -16.44 -0.11 2.80
C PHE A 103 -17.83 -0.28 2.18
N ARG A 104 -18.75 0.64 2.46
CA ARG A 104 -20.06 0.70 1.79
C ARG A 104 -19.99 1.35 0.41
N ASP A 105 -18.96 2.12 0.16
CA ASP A 105 -18.72 2.83 -1.09
C ASP A 105 -17.23 2.77 -1.44
N LEU A 106 -16.91 1.98 -2.46
CA LEU A 106 -15.53 1.77 -2.89
C LEU A 106 -14.87 3.03 -3.43
N ASP A 107 -15.62 3.93 -4.05
CA ASP A 107 -15.05 5.20 -4.54
C ASP A 107 -14.64 6.10 -3.37
N THR A 108 -15.49 6.17 -2.35
CA THR A 108 -15.14 6.87 -1.10
C THR A 108 -13.94 6.21 -0.42
N LEU A 109 -13.89 4.89 -0.34
CA LEU A 109 -12.76 4.16 0.22
C LEU A 109 -11.47 4.47 -0.55
N LEU A 110 -11.51 4.35 -1.89
CA LEU A 110 -10.37 4.63 -2.75
C LEU A 110 -9.86 6.06 -2.57
N ARG A 111 -10.79 7.03 -2.56
CA ARG A 111 -10.45 8.43 -2.35
C ARG A 111 -9.76 8.66 -1.02
N CYS A 112 -10.28 8.07 0.06
CA CYS A 112 -9.72 8.26 1.39
C CYS A 112 -8.37 7.54 1.55
N ILE A 113 -8.24 6.28 1.13
CA ILE A 113 -6.96 5.57 1.27
C ILE A 113 -5.85 6.20 0.43
N THR A 114 -6.13 6.64 -0.81
CA THR A 114 -5.13 7.30 -1.64
C THR A 114 -4.75 8.67 -1.08
N HIS A 115 -5.68 9.39 -0.46
CA HIS A 115 -5.40 10.64 0.23
C HIS A 115 -4.42 10.44 1.40
N GLU A 116 -4.68 9.45 2.26
CA GLU A 116 -3.78 9.14 3.38
C GLU A 116 -2.41 8.64 2.89
N LEU A 117 -2.37 7.85 1.80
CA LEU A 117 -1.11 7.47 1.15
C LEU A 117 -0.38 8.69 0.58
N GLY A 118 -1.10 9.70 0.12
CA GLY A 118 -0.56 10.98 -0.34
C GLY A 118 0.22 11.71 0.75
N HIS A 119 -0.22 11.69 1.99
CA HIS A 119 0.53 12.22 3.12
C HIS A 119 1.87 11.50 3.31
N PHE A 120 1.90 10.18 3.15
CA PHE A 120 3.16 9.41 3.21
C PHE A 120 4.07 9.69 2.02
N ALA A 121 3.54 9.79 0.82
CA ALA A 121 4.31 10.06 -0.39
C ALA A 121 4.97 11.44 -0.38
N THR A 122 4.30 12.42 0.20
CA THR A 122 4.80 13.80 0.28
C THR A 122 5.48 14.13 1.59
N GLN A 123 5.40 13.24 2.58
CA GLN A 123 5.85 13.47 3.96
C GLN A 123 5.32 14.80 4.52
N SER A 124 4.10 15.13 4.16
CA SER A 124 3.48 16.43 4.44
C SER A 124 2.16 16.26 5.16
N VAL A 125 1.91 17.12 6.13
CA VAL A 125 0.62 17.26 6.80
C VAL A 125 -0.33 18.20 6.04
N TYR A 126 0.14 18.88 5.00
CA TYR A 126 -0.67 19.79 4.20
C TYR A 126 -1.57 19.02 3.23
N GLU A 127 -2.86 19.26 3.33
CA GLU A 127 -3.91 18.56 2.59
C GLU A 127 -3.76 18.68 1.06
N ASP A 128 -3.36 19.85 0.56
CA ASP A 128 -3.18 20.10 -0.88
C ASP A 128 -1.98 19.33 -1.46
N HIS A 129 -0.92 19.09 -0.68
CA HIS A 129 0.20 18.24 -1.09
C HIS A 129 -0.23 16.79 -1.20
N ALA A 130 -0.92 16.29 -0.17
CA ALA A 130 -1.44 14.93 -0.13
C ALA A 130 -2.41 14.68 -1.29
N GLU A 131 -3.33 15.62 -1.57
CA GLU A 131 -4.33 15.45 -2.63
C GLU A 131 -3.70 15.37 -4.03
N ARG A 132 -2.69 16.18 -4.34
CA ARG A 132 -1.96 16.07 -5.62
C ARG A 132 -1.27 14.72 -5.83
N ALA A 133 -0.72 14.14 -4.78
CA ALA A 133 -0.15 12.79 -4.83
C ALA A 133 -1.26 11.73 -4.95
N ALA A 134 -2.33 11.89 -4.17
CA ALA A 134 -3.49 11.01 -4.17
C ALA A 134 -4.17 10.88 -5.53
N ASP A 135 -4.28 11.97 -6.29
CA ASP A 135 -4.92 11.96 -7.60
C ASP A 135 -4.23 11.00 -8.57
N ARG A 136 -2.90 10.99 -8.59
CA ARG A 136 -2.12 10.07 -9.44
C ARG A 136 -2.33 8.60 -9.01
N MET A 137 -2.27 8.32 -7.70
CA MET A 137 -2.50 6.98 -7.14
C MET A 137 -3.93 6.52 -7.44
N ARG A 138 -4.91 7.39 -7.24
CA ARG A 138 -6.34 7.12 -7.46
C ARG A 138 -6.64 6.75 -8.90
N GLN A 139 -6.10 7.51 -9.85
CA GLN A 139 -6.28 7.24 -11.27
C GLN A 139 -5.74 5.86 -11.66
N ARG A 140 -4.51 5.52 -11.23
CA ARG A 140 -3.91 4.21 -11.50
C ARG A 140 -4.68 3.08 -10.81
N SER A 141 -5.07 3.27 -9.55
CA SER A 141 -5.79 2.25 -8.78
C SER A 141 -7.17 1.96 -9.37
N ARG A 142 -7.90 2.97 -9.84
CA ARG A 142 -9.19 2.75 -10.54
C ARG A 142 -9.03 1.84 -11.75
N GLN A 143 -7.98 2.02 -12.54
CA GLN A 143 -7.76 1.22 -13.74
C GLN A 143 -7.40 -0.24 -13.42
N THR A 144 -6.82 -0.50 -12.26
CA THR A 144 -6.21 -1.81 -11.95
C THR A 144 -6.94 -2.57 -10.85
N CYS A 145 -7.47 -1.89 -9.83
CA CYS A 145 -7.98 -2.53 -8.62
C CYS A 145 -9.50 -2.78 -8.63
N GLU A 146 -10.27 -2.13 -9.49
CA GLU A 146 -11.74 -2.29 -9.54
C GLU A 146 -12.18 -3.73 -9.78
N PHE A 147 -11.38 -4.52 -10.50
CA PHE A 147 -11.68 -5.92 -10.80
C PHE A 147 -11.37 -6.90 -9.64
N ALA A 148 -10.70 -6.44 -8.59
CA ALA A 148 -10.36 -7.30 -7.45
C ALA A 148 -11.52 -7.47 -6.44
N VAL A 149 -12.64 -6.78 -6.65
CA VAL A 149 -13.79 -6.73 -5.71
C VAL A 149 -15.01 -7.49 -6.22
N GLN A 150 -15.00 -7.94 -7.48
CA GLN A 150 -15.99 -8.86 -8.01
C GLN A 150 -15.59 -10.29 -7.61
#